data_68c7d981a5480a5a39db21e6c6870cad
#
_entry.id   68c7d981a5480a5a39db21e6c6870cad
#
_cell.length_a   1.000
_cell.length_b   1.000
_cell.length_c   1.000
_cell.angle_alpha   90.00
_cell.angle_beta   90.00
_cell.angle_gamma   90.00
#
_symmetry.space_group_name_H-M   'P 1'
#
loop_
_entity.id
_entity.type
_entity.pdbx_description
1 polymer ?
#
loop_
_entity_poly.entity_id
_entity_poly.type
_entity_poly.pdbx_seq_one_letter_code
_entity_poly.pdbx_strand_id
1 'polypeptide(L)'
;MMRALKVGLLVVGVLVVVSLLTLRVTGLEPQYIDPSSAAFAESNRTAWPGLWLKGEVVREPVTNWDWVNDVNDPIRKNSIMLETRTWFGLPHSVTINPTARGDKLYIGGSERDFRLQKEFPYSKVWWANIERDPRVRMKIDGKIYEMTVALIADRAEIAQIIGRDPVTKEIGADGKEQITGVRHYWRVYQRNIPEYGDGSVIKGSE
;
A
#
# COMPACT_ATOMS: atom_id res chain seq x y z
N MET A 1 44.20 -16.79 -5.83
CA MET A 1 43.15 -15.84 -6.22
C MET A 1 41.73 -16.37 -6.07
N MET A 2 41.34 -17.52 -6.62
CA MET A 2 40.00 -18.12 -6.52
C MET A 2 39.48 -18.37 -5.09
N ARG A 3 40.35 -18.80 -4.14
CA ARG A 3 39.94 -19.03 -2.73
C ARG A 3 39.57 -17.73 -2.01
N ALA A 4 40.34 -16.67 -2.22
CA ALA A 4 40.04 -15.36 -1.62
C ALA A 4 38.71 -14.77 -2.16
N LEU A 5 38.45 -14.94 -3.47
CA LEU A 5 37.19 -14.51 -4.06
C LEU A 5 35.98 -15.27 -3.48
N LYS A 6 36.10 -16.59 -3.30
CA LYS A 6 35.04 -17.41 -2.70
C LYS A 6 34.74 -17.01 -1.24
N VAL A 7 35.78 -16.75 -0.47
CA VAL A 7 35.65 -16.28 0.92
C VAL A 7 34.99 -14.90 0.96
N GLY A 8 35.43 -13.98 0.08
CA GLY A 8 34.82 -12.65 -0.03
C GLY A 8 33.31 -12.70 -0.36
N LEU A 9 32.93 -13.53 -1.34
CA LEU A 9 31.51 -13.73 -1.70
C LEU A 9 30.70 -14.32 -0.56
N LEU A 10 31.27 -15.28 0.17
CA LEU A 10 30.58 -15.87 1.34
C LEU A 10 30.35 -14.83 2.43
N VAL A 11 31.37 -14.02 2.75
CA VAL A 11 31.25 -12.95 3.76
C VAL A 11 30.16 -11.93 3.36
N VAL A 12 30.16 -11.48 2.10
CA VAL A 12 29.13 -10.57 1.58
C VAL A 12 27.74 -11.23 1.70
N GLY A 13 27.59 -12.48 1.32
CA GLY A 13 26.32 -13.21 1.43
C GLY A 13 25.82 -13.28 2.87
N VAL A 14 26.69 -13.58 3.82
CA VAL A 14 26.35 -13.62 5.25
C VAL A 14 25.93 -12.25 5.76
N LEU A 15 26.65 -11.18 5.40
CA LEU A 15 26.31 -9.81 5.80
C LEU A 15 24.94 -9.39 5.25
N VAL A 16 24.62 -9.72 3.99
CA VAL A 16 23.31 -9.44 3.41
C VAL A 16 22.20 -10.16 4.17
N VAL A 17 22.37 -11.46 4.46
CA VAL A 17 21.38 -12.24 5.22
C VAL A 17 21.18 -11.67 6.63
N VAL A 18 22.26 -11.36 7.34
CA VAL A 18 22.19 -10.75 8.68
C VAL A 18 21.48 -9.40 8.62
N SER A 19 21.80 -8.55 7.63
CA SER A 19 21.13 -7.26 7.45
C SER A 19 19.64 -7.41 7.20
N LEU A 20 19.23 -8.34 6.32
CA LEU A 20 17.82 -8.61 6.05
C LEU A 20 17.08 -9.14 7.29
N LEU A 21 17.69 -10.04 8.04
CA LEU A 21 17.12 -10.55 9.29
C LEU A 21 16.97 -9.43 10.33
N THR A 22 17.96 -8.58 10.46
CA THR A 22 17.91 -7.41 11.36
C THR A 22 16.76 -6.48 10.95
N LEU A 23 16.67 -6.12 9.68
CA LEU A 23 15.60 -5.28 9.15
C LEU A 23 14.21 -5.90 9.35
N ARG A 24 14.10 -7.22 9.24
CA ARG A 24 12.85 -7.92 9.50
C ARG A 24 12.41 -7.80 10.96
N VAL A 25 13.34 -7.82 11.90
CA VAL A 25 13.06 -7.72 13.34
C VAL A 25 12.84 -6.27 13.77
N THR A 26 13.65 -5.36 13.28
CA THR A 26 13.60 -3.94 13.65
C THR A 26 12.50 -3.18 12.89
N GLY A 27 12.11 -3.67 11.71
CA GLY A 27 11.25 -2.96 10.78
C GLY A 27 12.02 -1.87 10.02
N LEU A 28 11.49 -1.49 8.88
CA LEU A 28 11.87 -0.29 8.14
C LEU A 28 10.59 0.30 7.55
N GLU A 29 9.96 1.14 8.35
CA GLU A 29 8.65 1.72 8.02
C GLU A 29 8.80 2.94 7.12
N PRO A 30 7.76 3.29 6.32
CA PRO A 30 7.75 4.52 5.55
C PRO A 30 7.98 5.73 6.45
N GLN A 31 8.81 6.65 5.99
CA GLN A 31 9.10 7.87 6.73
C GLN A 31 8.42 9.06 6.06
N TYR A 32 7.67 9.83 6.84
CA TYR A 32 7.06 11.06 6.36
C TYR A 32 8.13 12.07 5.93
N ILE A 33 7.89 12.75 4.82
CA ILE A 33 8.73 13.82 4.30
C ILE A 33 8.00 15.14 4.56
N ASP A 34 8.65 16.05 5.26
CA ASP A 34 8.10 17.40 5.50
C ASP A 34 7.93 18.11 4.15
N PRO A 35 6.71 18.60 3.83
CA PRO A 35 6.45 19.31 2.58
C PRO A 35 7.29 20.57 2.38
N SER A 36 7.79 21.17 3.47
CA SER A 36 8.67 22.35 3.43
C SER A 36 10.15 22.01 3.20
N SER A 37 10.51 20.72 3.21
CA SER A 37 11.90 20.28 3.10
C SER A 37 12.39 20.23 1.64
N ALA A 38 13.70 20.40 1.44
CA ALA A 38 14.34 20.19 0.14
C ALA A 38 14.13 18.77 -0.37
N ALA A 39 14.12 17.77 0.51
CA ALA A 39 13.86 16.38 0.15
C ALA A 39 12.48 16.18 -0.48
N PHE A 40 11.46 16.91 -0.05
CA PHE A 40 10.13 16.89 -0.69
C PHE A 40 10.18 17.51 -2.08
N ALA A 41 10.83 18.67 -2.22
CA ALA A 41 10.96 19.38 -3.49
C ALA A 41 11.71 18.52 -4.55
N GLU A 42 12.76 17.81 -4.13
CA GLU A 42 13.55 16.94 -5.01
C GLU A 42 12.83 15.65 -5.39
N SER A 43 12.07 15.07 -4.47
CA SER A 43 11.47 13.75 -4.67
C SER A 43 10.01 13.79 -5.11
N ASN A 44 9.31 14.92 -4.93
CA ASN A 44 7.86 15.06 -5.12
C ASN A 44 7.04 13.95 -4.42
N ARG A 45 7.51 13.52 -3.23
CA ARG A 45 6.92 12.43 -2.44
C ARG A 45 6.56 12.91 -1.05
N THR A 46 5.45 12.42 -0.53
CA THR A 46 5.02 12.68 0.85
C THR A 46 5.66 11.74 1.87
N ALA A 47 6.25 10.63 1.44
CA ALA A 47 6.94 9.69 2.30
C ALA A 47 8.01 8.89 1.54
N TRP A 48 9.08 8.49 2.23
CA TRP A 48 9.99 7.46 1.74
C TRP A 48 9.36 6.08 1.93
N PRO A 49 9.46 5.18 0.95
CA PRO A 49 8.97 3.82 1.11
C PRO A 49 9.78 3.07 2.19
N GLY A 50 9.13 2.12 2.84
CA GLY A 50 9.74 1.19 3.76
C GLY A 50 9.76 -0.25 3.22
N LEU A 51 10.16 -1.18 4.11
CA LEU A 51 10.16 -2.61 3.83
C LEU A 51 9.15 -3.31 4.75
N TRP A 52 9.58 -3.71 5.95
CA TRP A 52 8.74 -4.43 6.91
C TRP A 52 8.03 -3.47 7.84
N LEU A 53 6.73 -3.64 7.99
CA LEU A 53 5.97 -3.01 9.06
C LEU A 53 6.12 -3.81 10.34
N LYS A 54 6.22 -3.08 11.47
CA LYS A 54 6.35 -3.63 12.82
C LYS A 54 5.14 -3.25 13.67
N GLY A 55 4.67 -4.17 14.47
CA GLY A 55 3.55 -3.96 15.39
C GLY A 55 2.96 -5.28 15.87
N GLU A 56 2.07 -5.18 16.83
CA GLU A 56 1.25 -6.30 17.30
C GLU A 56 0.22 -6.67 16.22
N VAL A 57 0.09 -7.96 15.93
CA VAL A 57 -0.87 -8.46 14.95
C VAL A 57 -2.22 -8.64 15.63
N VAL A 58 -3.23 -7.93 15.13
CA VAL A 58 -4.63 -8.05 15.59
C VAL A 58 -5.22 -9.31 14.98
N ARG A 59 -5.82 -10.15 15.83
CA ARG A 59 -6.46 -11.41 15.45
C ARG A 59 -7.96 -11.42 15.73
N GLU A 60 -8.45 -10.40 16.40
CA GLU A 60 -9.87 -10.19 16.64
C GLU A 60 -10.56 -9.58 15.42
N PRO A 61 -11.79 -9.99 15.08
CA PRO A 61 -12.52 -9.42 13.98
C PRO A 61 -12.89 -7.96 14.27
N VAL A 62 -12.66 -7.08 13.30
CA VAL A 62 -13.09 -5.70 13.35
C VAL A 62 -14.44 -5.58 12.63
N THR A 63 -15.49 -5.31 13.37
CA THR A 63 -16.86 -5.23 12.85
C THR A 63 -17.26 -3.83 12.38
N ASN A 64 -16.49 -2.80 12.77
CA ASN A 64 -16.68 -1.42 12.31
C ASN A 64 -15.32 -0.76 12.10
N TRP A 65 -15.10 -0.22 10.90
CA TRP A 65 -13.85 0.42 10.49
C TRP A 65 -13.94 1.96 10.47
N ASP A 66 -15.06 2.59 10.83
CA ASP A 66 -15.25 4.04 10.69
C ASP A 66 -14.17 4.85 11.43
N TRP A 67 -13.68 4.34 12.56
CA TRP A 67 -12.61 4.95 13.34
C TRP A 67 -11.30 5.14 12.56
N VAL A 68 -11.09 4.36 11.47
CA VAL A 68 -9.91 4.47 10.61
C VAL A 68 -9.85 5.83 9.91
N ASN A 69 -11.00 6.44 9.63
CA ASN A 69 -11.06 7.75 9.00
C ASN A 69 -10.45 8.84 9.90
N ASP A 70 -10.48 8.66 11.23
CA ASP A 70 -9.95 9.62 12.21
C ASP A 70 -8.46 9.40 12.49
N VAL A 71 -7.93 8.20 12.18
CA VAL A 71 -6.50 7.86 12.41
C VAL A 71 -5.60 8.58 11.42
N ASN A 72 -6.05 8.73 10.18
CA ASN A 72 -5.25 9.31 9.12
C ASN A 72 -5.25 10.85 9.19
N ASP A 73 -4.46 11.38 10.11
CA ASP A 73 -4.31 12.82 10.33
C ASP A 73 -2.98 13.32 9.73
N PRO A 74 -3.02 14.06 8.61
CA PRO A 74 -1.83 14.61 7.97
C PRO A 74 -1.13 15.66 8.86
N ILE A 75 -1.85 16.31 9.79
CA ILE A 75 -1.30 17.33 10.68
C ILE A 75 -0.47 16.65 11.78
N ARG A 76 -1.00 15.59 12.38
CA ARG A 76 -0.31 14.82 13.42
C ARG A 76 0.73 13.86 12.85
N LYS A 77 0.85 13.79 11.51
CA LYS A 77 1.73 12.86 10.80
C LYS A 77 1.44 11.36 11.10
N ASN A 78 0.25 11.08 11.59
CA ASN A 78 -0.22 9.73 11.74
C ASN A 78 -0.60 9.21 10.35
N SER A 79 0.12 8.26 9.86
CA SER A 79 -0.15 7.67 8.56
C SER A 79 -0.50 6.21 8.71
N ILE A 80 -1.49 5.79 7.94
CA ILE A 80 -1.78 4.39 7.77
C ILE A 80 -0.80 3.85 6.73
N MET A 81 -0.21 2.69 7.00
CA MET A 81 0.81 2.10 6.15
C MET A 81 0.31 0.80 5.54
N LEU A 82 0.67 0.57 4.29
CA LEU A 82 0.35 -0.64 3.54
C LEU A 82 1.65 -1.36 3.18
N GLU A 83 1.77 -2.62 3.57
CA GLU A 83 2.86 -3.51 3.19
C GLU A 83 2.34 -4.51 2.15
N THR A 84 3.03 -4.58 1.04
CA THR A 84 2.79 -5.51 -0.07
C THR A 84 4.02 -6.36 -0.32
N ARG A 85 3.92 -7.45 -1.09
CA ARG A 85 5.07 -8.27 -1.48
C ARG A 85 5.53 -7.95 -2.89
N THR A 86 6.83 -7.68 -3.05
CA THR A 86 7.46 -7.58 -4.36
C THR A 86 7.52 -8.93 -5.06
N TRP A 87 7.81 -8.95 -6.36
CA TRP A 87 7.93 -10.18 -7.15
C TRP A 87 9.04 -11.12 -6.66
N PHE A 88 10.06 -10.59 -5.97
CA PHE A 88 11.16 -11.37 -5.38
C PHE A 88 10.94 -11.68 -3.89
N GLY A 89 9.73 -11.45 -3.37
CA GLY A 89 9.31 -11.87 -2.03
C GLY A 89 9.68 -10.93 -0.89
N LEU A 90 10.44 -9.85 -1.13
CA LEU A 90 10.67 -8.83 -0.11
C LEU A 90 9.43 -7.94 0.03
N PRO A 91 9.09 -7.50 1.24
CA PRO A 91 8.03 -6.54 1.44
C PRO A 91 8.42 -5.16 0.91
N HIS A 92 7.40 -4.42 0.53
CA HIS A 92 7.47 -3.00 0.18
C HIS A 92 6.32 -2.30 0.88
N SER A 93 6.63 -1.30 1.69
CA SER A 93 5.61 -0.57 2.45
C SER A 93 5.57 0.91 2.06
N VAL A 94 4.35 1.44 2.04
CA VAL A 94 4.05 2.83 1.70
C VAL A 94 2.99 3.38 2.64
N THR A 95 2.91 4.71 2.74
CA THR A 95 1.77 5.38 3.38
C THR A 95 0.60 5.41 2.41
N ILE A 96 -0.60 5.19 2.93
CA ILE A 96 -1.85 5.24 2.16
C ILE A 96 -2.92 6.01 2.93
N ASN A 97 -3.98 6.38 2.22
CA ASN A 97 -5.17 6.99 2.79
C ASN A 97 -6.39 6.11 2.48
N PRO A 98 -6.74 5.15 3.36
CA PRO A 98 -7.91 4.32 3.18
C PRO A 98 -9.20 5.12 3.44
N THR A 99 -10.32 4.56 2.99
CA THR A 99 -11.68 5.05 3.28
C THR A 99 -12.43 3.94 3.99
N ALA A 100 -13.03 4.25 5.14
CA ALA A 100 -13.86 3.32 5.89
C ALA A 100 -15.33 3.72 5.84
N ARG A 101 -16.23 2.72 5.78
CA ARG A 101 -17.69 2.90 5.84
C ARG A 101 -18.32 1.70 6.56
N GLY A 102 -18.61 1.87 7.85
CA GLY A 102 -19.15 0.82 8.70
C GLY A 102 -18.21 -0.40 8.77
N ASP A 103 -18.70 -1.54 8.33
CA ASP A 103 -17.98 -2.82 8.28
C ASP A 103 -16.98 -2.93 7.10
N LYS A 104 -16.90 -1.91 6.23
CA LYS A 104 -16.12 -1.96 4.99
C LYS A 104 -14.95 -1.01 5.02
N LEU A 105 -13.79 -1.52 4.59
CA LEU A 105 -12.57 -0.75 4.42
C LEU A 105 -12.14 -0.79 2.95
N TYR A 106 -11.66 0.34 2.45
CA TYR A 106 -11.27 0.51 1.05
C TYR A 106 -9.92 1.19 0.93
N ILE A 107 -9.13 0.80 -0.05
CA ILE A 107 -7.92 1.51 -0.48
C ILE A 107 -8.07 1.93 -1.93
N GLY A 108 -7.53 3.09 -2.28
CA GLY A 108 -7.67 3.65 -3.61
C GLY A 108 -6.34 4.09 -4.21
N GLY A 109 -6.29 4.09 -5.52
CA GLY A 109 -5.20 4.63 -6.33
C GLY A 109 -5.73 5.33 -7.57
N SER A 110 -4.98 6.32 -8.08
CA SER A 110 -5.33 7.05 -9.28
C SER A 110 -4.45 6.61 -10.45
N GLU A 111 -5.04 6.38 -11.62
CA GLU A 111 -4.30 6.05 -12.84
C GLU A 111 -3.35 7.18 -13.27
N ARG A 112 -3.68 8.44 -12.92
CA ARG A 112 -2.73 9.56 -13.06
C ARG A 112 -1.42 9.26 -12.31
N ASP A 113 -1.54 8.65 -11.13
CA ASP A 113 -0.38 8.22 -10.37
C ASP A 113 0.41 7.12 -11.09
N PHE A 114 -0.22 6.35 -11.99
CA PHE A 114 0.43 5.32 -12.82
C PHE A 114 1.22 5.94 -13.98
N ARG A 115 0.73 7.01 -14.58
CA ARG A 115 1.49 7.71 -15.63
C ARG A 115 2.75 8.34 -15.07
N LEU A 116 2.68 8.83 -13.83
CA LEU A 116 3.86 9.30 -13.08
C LEU A 116 4.85 8.17 -12.78
N GLN A 117 4.45 6.89 -12.85
CA GLN A 117 5.39 5.77 -12.73
C GLN A 117 6.42 5.73 -13.86
N LYS A 118 6.14 6.26 -15.04
CA LYS A 118 7.14 6.39 -16.10
C LYS A 118 8.26 7.34 -15.71
N GLU A 119 7.93 8.37 -14.93
CA GLU A 119 8.90 9.33 -14.41
C GLU A 119 9.54 8.85 -13.10
N PHE A 120 8.79 8.06 -12.31
CA PHE A 120 9.22 7.54 -11.01
C PHE A 120 8.92 6.03 -10.88
N PRO A 121 9.61 5.15 -11.65
CA PRO A 121 9.25 3.75 -11.78
C PRO A 121 9.29 2.95 -10.47
N TYR A 122 9.87 3.51 -9.40
CA TYR A 122 10.02 2.82 -8.12
C TYR A 122 9.09 3.33 -7.02
N SER A 123 8.26 4.34 -7.27
CA SER A 123 7.54 5.02 -6.19
C SER A 123 6.18 4.43 -5.86
N LYS A 124 5.51 3.77 -6.80
CA LYS A 124 4.14 3.28 -6.61
C LYS A 124 3.93 1.87 -7.14
N VAL A 125 4.77 0.95 -6.72
CA VAL A 125 4.71 -0.46 -7.15
C VAL A 125 3.69 -1.29 -6.36
N TRP A 126 3.05 -0.71 -5.33
CA TRP A 126 2.21 -1.47 -4.41
C TRP A 126 1.01 -2.14 -5.10
N TRP A 127 0.43 -1.53 -6.12
CA TRP A 127 -0.70 -2.14 -6.83
C TRP A 127 -0.29 -3.22 -7.84
N ALA A 128 0.81 -3.08 -8.56
CA ALA A 128 1.38 -4.21 -9.30
C ALA A 128 1.71 -5.39 -8.37
N ASN A 129 2.05 -5.08 -7.12
CA ASN A 129 2.24 -6.10 -6.10
C ASN A 129 0.93 -6.76 -5.70
N ILE A 130 -0.14 -6.00 -5.44
CA ILE A 130 -1.44 -6.57 -5.02
C ILE A 130 -2.17 -7.27 -6.17
N GLU A 131 -1.96 -6.90 -7.41
CA GLU A 131 -2.47 -7.64 -8.57
C GLU A 131 -1.89 -9.06 -8.64
N ARG A 132 -0.63 -9.21 -8.25
CA ARG A 132 0.05 -10.51 -8.22
C ARG A 132 -0.21 -11.29 -6.94
N ASP A 133 -0.18 -10.62 -5.79
CA ASP A 133 -0.44 -11.20 -4.47
C ASP A 133 -1.36 -10.25 -3.69
N PRO A 134 -2.67 -10.54 -3.60
CA PRO A 134 -3.63 -9.67 -2.95
C PRO A 134 -3.51 -9.63 -1.42
N ARG A 135 -2.62 -10.44 -0.84
CA ARG A 135 -2.36 -10.45 0.59
C ARG A 135 -1.49 -9.27 0.98
N VAL A 136 -2.00 -8.47 1.88
CA VAL A 136 -1.32 -7.27 2.38
C VAL A 136 -1.30 -7.25 3.91
N ARG A 137 -0.49 -6.38 4.46
CA ARG A 137 -0.53 -6.02 5.89
C ARG A 137 -0.74 -4.51 5.98
N MET A 138 -1.64 -4.10 6.84
CA MET A 138 -1.88 -2.69 7.11
C MET A 138 -1.48 -2.37 8.54
N LYS A 139 -0.74 -1.29 8.73
CA LYS A 139 -0.49 -0.73 10.06
C LYS A 139 -1.43 0.44 10.27
N ILE A 140 -2.30 0.31 11.26
CA ILE A 140 -3.31 1.30 11.61
C ILE A 140 -3.21 1.50 13.14
N ASP A 141 -2.98 2.72 13.57
CA ASP A 141 -2.80 3.07 14.98
C ASP A 141 -1.81 2.15 15.73
N GLY A 142 -0.64 1.93 15.10
CA GLY A 142 0.45 1.11 15.67
C GLY A 142 0.24 -0.41 15.59
N LYS A 143 -0.95 -0.89 15.27
CA LYS A 143 -1.31 -2.32 15.19
C LYS A 143 -1.27 -2.81 13.74
N ILE A 144 -0.96 -4.09 13.57
CA ILE A 144 -0.89 -4.76 12.27
C ILE A 144 -2.16 -5.56 12.04
N TYR A 145 -2.78 -5.32 10.90
CA TYR A 145 -3.92 -6.08 10.40
C TYR A 145 -3.49 -6.85 9.15
N GLU A 146 -3.65 -8.17 9.17
CA GLU A 146 -3.42 -9.01 8.00
C GLU A 146 -4.67 -8.99 7.12
N MET A 147 -4.51 -8.55 5.87
CA MET A 147 -5.63 -8.25 4.99
C MET A 147 -5.49 -8.97 3.65
N THR A 148 -6.61 -9.12 2.96
CA THR A 148 -6.67 -9.44 1.52
C THR A 148 -7.45 -8.34 0.82
N VAL A 149 -7.03 -7.98 -0.38
CA VAL A 149 -7.68 -6.93 -1.16
C VAL A 149 -8.33 -7.51 -2.43
N ALA A 150 -9.49 -6.98 -2.80
CA ALA A 150 -10.19 -7.33 -4.03
C ALA A 150 -10.53 -6.07 -4.82
N LEU A 151 -10.19 -6.06 -6.13
CA LEU A 151 -10.49 -4.95 -7.02
C LEU A 151 -12.01 -4.81 -7.18
N ILE A 152 -12.51 -3.59 -7.05
CA ILE A 152 -13.90 -3.24 -7.33
C ILE A 152 -14.01 -2.94 -8.83
N ALA A 153 -14.75 -3.78 -9.54
CA ALA A 153 -14.97 -3.62 -10.98
C ALA A 153 -16.09 -2.62 -11.30
N ASP A 154 -17.07 -2.48 -10.40
CA ASP A 154 -18.22 -1.61 -10.60
C ASP A 154 -17.87 -0.14 -10.32
N ARG A 155 -17.94 0.68 -11.37
CA ARG A 155 -17.71 2.13 -11.27
C ARG A 155 -18.76 2.84 -10.44
N ALA A 156 -20.00 2.35 -10.45
CA ALA A 156 -21.07 2.93 -9.64
C ALA A 156 -20.80 2.73 -8.15
N GLU A 157 -20.31 1.55 -7.77
CA GLU A 157 -19.87 1.30 -6.39
C GLU A 157 -18.72 2.24 -6.00
N ILE A 158 -17.71 2.41 -6.87
CA ILE A 158 -16.60 3.33 -6.61
C ILE A 158 -17.13 4.77 -6.44
N ALA A 159 -18.04 5.22 -7.31
CA ALA A 159 -18.63 6.56 -7.21
C ALA A 159 -19.37 6.77 -5.87
N GLN A 160 -20.06 5.75 -5.37
CA GLN A 160 -20.69 5.78 -4.05
C GLN A 160 -19.65 5.88 -2.91
N ILE A 161 -18.53 5.15 -3.03
CA ILE A 161 -17.47 5.18 -2.02
C ILE A 161 -16.84 6.58 -1.92
N ILE A 162 -16.56 7.22 -3.06
CA ILE A 162 -15.82 8.49 -3.09
C ILE A 162 -16.71 9.73 -3.16
N GLY A 163 -18.01 9.55 -3.35
CA GLY A 163 -18.98 10.64 -3.48
C GLY A 163 -18.89 11.44 -4.79
N ARG A 164 -18.24 10.90 -5.83
CA ARG A 164 -18.06 11.54 -7.14
C ARG A 164 -17.73 10.50 -8.22
N ASP A 165 -17.75 10.94 -9.50
CA ASP A 165 -17.29 10.07 -10.61
C ASP A 165 -15.82 9.66 -10.41
N PRO A 166 -15.48 8.36 -10.50
CA PRO A 166 -14.09 7.89 -10.45
C PRO A 166 -13.28 8.30 -11.70
N VAL A 167 -13.92 8.76 -12.76
CA VAL A 167 -13.27 9.22 -14.00
C VAL A 167 -13.12 10.73 -13.97
N THR A 168 -11.90 11.22 -14.08
CA THR A 168 -11.63 12.66 -14.24
C THR A 168 -11.50 12.96 -15.72
N LYS A 169 -12.23 13.98 -16.17
CA LYS A 169 -12.25 14.46 -17.54
C LYS A 169 -11.87 15.94 -17.58
N GLU A 170 -11.16 16.34 -18.61
CA GLU A 170 -10.77 17.73 -18.86
C GLU A 170 -11.01 18.06 -20.33
N ILE A 171 -11.25 19.33 -20.63
CA ILE A 171 -11.36 19.81 -22.02
C ILE A 171 -9.95 20.03 -22.53
N GLY A 172 -9.57 19.29 -23.56
CA GLY A 172 -8.28 19.45 -24.25
C GLY A 172 -8.18 20.74 -25.05
N ALA A 173 -7.00 21.07 -25.54
CA ALA A 173 -6.75 22.24 -26.38
C ALA A 173 -7.54 22.22 -27.70
N ASP A 174 -7.99 21.05 -28.13
CA ASP A 174 -8.83 20.83 -29.30
C ASP A 174 -10.35 21.00 -29.01
N GLY A 175 -10.72 21.41 -27.79
CA GLY A 175 -12.07 21.57 -27.33
C GLY A 175 -12.84 20.26 -27.05
N LYS A 176 -12.15 19.11 -27.12
CA LYS A 176 -12.76 17.80 -26.86
C LYS A 176 -12.51 17.35 -25.43
N GLU A 177 -13.49 16.61 -24.90
CA GLU A 177 -13.38 15.97 -23.60
C GLU A 177 -12.35 14.84 -23.66
N GLN A 178 -11.38 14.88 -22.74
CA GLN A 178 -10.33 13.87 -22.60
C GLN A 178 -10.33 13.31 -21.19
N ILE A 179 -10.17 11.98 -21.07
CA ILE A 179 -10.01 11.32 -19.77
C ILE A 179 -8.58 11.57 -19.30
N THR A 180 -8.42 12.27 -18.17
CA THR A 180 -7.13 12.61 -17.59
C THR A 180 -6.77 11.76 -16.37
N GLY A 181 -7.74 10.99 -15.85
CA GLY A 181 -7.48 10.07 -14.76
C GLY A 181 -8.65 9.13 -14.48
N VAL A 182 -8.31 7.94 -14.00
CA VAL A 182 -9.28 6.97 -13.50
C VAL A 182 -8.85 6.57 -12.10
N ARG A 183 -9.81 6.46 -11.17
CA ARG A 183 -9.57 5.97 -9.83
C ARG A 183 -9.97 4.51 -9.74
N HIS A 184 -9.07 3.71 -9.21
CA HIS A 184 -9.29 2.31 -8.89
C HIS A 184 -9.40 2.15 -7.39
N TYR A 185 -10.29 1.28 -6.94
CA TYR A 185 -10.52 0.97 -5.54
C TYR A 185 -10.51 -0.53 -5.31
N TRP A 186 -10.00 -0.90 -4.18
CA TRP A 186 -10.00 -2.27 -3.68
C TRP A 186 -10.74 -2.30 -2.36
N ARG A 187 -11.62 -3.29 -2.22
CA ARG A 187 -12.20 -3.65 -0.93
C ARG A 187 -11.17 -4.43 -0.13
N VAL A 188 -11.08 -4.14 1.17
CA VAL A 188 -10.09 -4.74 2.07
C VAL A 188 -10.81 -5.64 3.06
N TYR A 189 -10.35 -6.88 3.19
CA TYR A 189 -10.91 -7.89 4.08
C TYR A 189 -9.85 -8.34 5.07
N GLN A 190 -10.21 -8.44 6.34
CA GLN A 190 -9.32 -8.95 7.37
C GLN A 190 -9.14 -10.46 7.19
N ARG A 191 -7.89 -10.93 7.24
CA ARG A 191 -7.50 -12.34 7.16
C ARG A 191 -7.20 -12.91 8.55
N ASN A 192 -7.08 -14.25 8.58
CA ASN A 192 -6.67 -14.98 9.80
C ASN A 192 -7.60 -14.75 10.98
N ILE A 193 -8.86 -14.48 10.67
CA ILE A 193 -9.96 -14.38 11.62
C ILE A 193 -10.70 -15.71 11.56
N PRO A 194 -10.84 -16.44 12.67
CA PRO A 194 -11.46 -17.77 12.67
C PRO A 194 -12.85 -17.81 12.04
N GLU A 195 -13.62 -16.73 12.15
CA GLU A 195 -14.98 -16.61 11.62
C GLU A 195 -15.03 -16.35 10.10
N TYR A 196 -13.94 -15.81 9.51
CA TYR A 196 -13.90 -15.45 8.08
C TYR A 196 -13.05 -16.40 7.23
N GLY A 197 -12.44 -17.42 7.83
CA GLY A 197 -11.55 -18.35 7.15
C GLY A 197 -10.21 -17.71 6.72
N ASP A 198 -9.51 -18.38 5.83
CA ASP A 198 -8.19 -17.96 5.34
C ASP A 198 -8.20 -16.88 4.25
N GLY A 199 -9.35 -16.25 4.02
CA GLY A 199 -9.54 -15.27 2.95
C GLY A 199 -9.79 -15.89 1.56
N SER A 200 -9.97 -17.22 1.48
CA SER A 200 -10.32 -17.91 0.23
C SER A 200 -11.77 -17.69 -0.22
N VAL A 201 -12.58 -17.03 0.60
CA VAL A 201 -14.02 -16.81 0.37
C VAL A 201 -14.32 -15.66 -0.61
N ILE A 202 -13.31 -15.00 -1.18
CA ILE A 202 -13.55 -13.98 -2.21
C ILE A 202 -13.64 -14.61 -3.62
N LYS A 203 -14.27 -15.76 -3.75
CA LYS A 203 -14.77 -16.27 -5.01
C LYS A 203 -16.28 -16.19 -5.01
N GLY A 204 -16.77 -15.07 -5.57
CA GLY A 204 -18.16 -14.96 -6.00
C GLY A 204 -19.11 -14.48 -4.90
N SER A 205 -19.24 -13.22 -4.73
CA SER A 205 -20.55 -12.59 -4.51
C SER A 205 -20.90 -11.86 -5.80
N GLU A 206 -21.70 -12.53 -6.58
CA GLU A 206 -22.46 -11.97 -7.68
C GLU A 206 -23.25 -10.73 -7.25
#